data_42cf47d8fab01d2edd4c404733110686
#
_entry.id   42cf47d8fab01d2edd4c404733110686
#
_cell.length_a   1.000
_cell.length_b   1.000
_cell.length_c   1.000
_cell.angle_alpha   90.00
_cell.angle_beta   90.00
_cell.angle_gamma   90.00
#
_symmetry.space_group_name_H-M   'P 1'
#
loop_
_entity.id
_entity.type
_entity.pdbx_description
1 polymer ?
#
loop_
_entity_poly.entity_id
_entity_poly.type
_entity_poly.pdbx_seq_one_letter_code
_entity_poly.pdbx_strand_id
1 'polypeptide(L)'
;MNSNEIYVSLDIGTSSVKVIIGEMVNDALNIIGVGNVKSEGLRKGSIVDIDETVHSIKKAIEQAERMIGMEIRQVIVGITGNHVMLQPCHGVVAVSSPNREITNDDVLRVIDAAQVVSIPPEREIIGVVSKQFIVDGLDEINDPRGMIGVRLEMEGTIITGSKTILHNTLRCVERAGLEILDITLQPLAAGSFALSKDEKNLGVALIDLGGGSTTLAVFEQGHLKSTSVLPVGGDHITNDLSKVLCTSTEDAEKIKIKNGHAFYDEASEDEVFSVPIIGSDQHQQFNQLEISDIIEARLEEIFDLILHEMKRKGFNNLPGGYVLTGGIANMQGVLELAQVILQNRVRIAIPDYIGVREPQYTTAVGLIKYAYKNARLPGGTVAAPSPVSEPIEKKVPKQQQQQQPKAKVEKQPEEKMSSKVKKILGYFFE
;
A
#
# COMPACT_ATOMS: atom_id res chain seq x y z
N MET A 1 -26.32 -18.27 -3.31
CA MET A 1 -26.41 -17.02 -4.09
C MET A 1 -24.99 -16.45 -4.09
N ASN A 2 -24.34 -16.39 -5.25
CA ASN A 2 -23.02 -15.80 -5.36
C ASN A 2 -23.19 -14.28 -5.18
N SER A 3 -22.93 -13.77 -3.98
CA SER A 3 -22.85 -12.34 -3.78
C SER A 3 -21.50 -11.89 -4.39
N ASN A 4 -21.54 -11.14 -5.47
CA ASN A 4 -20.38 -10.47 -5.99
C ASN A 4 -19.94 -9.41 -4.94
N GLU A 5 -18.78 -9.63 -4.36
CA GLU A 5 -18.23 -8.70 -3.36
C GLU A 5 -17.29 -7.72 -4.08
N ILE A 6 -17.58 -6.42 -3.97
CA ILE A 6 -16.75 -5.37 -4.58
C ILE A 6 -15.87 -4.75 -3.49
N TYR A 7 -14.58 -4.76 -3.71
CA TYR A 7 -13.58 -4.13 -2.87
C TYR A 7 -12.89 -2.99 -3.62
N VAL A 8 -12.65 -1.89 -2.93
CA VAL A 8 -11.93 -0.74 -3.50
C VAL A 8 -10.68 -0.50 -2.67
N SER A 9 -9.51 -0.60 -3.29
CA SER A 9 -8.25 -0.24 -2.65
C SER A 9 -7.86 1.19 -2.98
N LEU A 10 -7.30 1.87 -1.98
CA LEU A 10 -6.70 3.20 -2.10
C LEU A 10 -5.24 3.13 -1.67
N ASP A 11 -4.36 3.25 -2.64
CA ASP A 11 -2.90 3.31 -2.46
C ASP A 11 -2.43 4.75 -2.66
N ILE A 12 -2.05 5.41 -1.57
CA ILE A 12 -1.61 6.80 -1.56
C ILE A 12 -0.08 6.82 -1.58
N GLY A 13 0.49 6.92 -2.77
CA GLY A 13 1.93 6.99 -2.99
C GLY A 13 2.44 8.43 -3.19
N THR A 14 3.75 8.63 -3.10
CA THR A 14 4.39 9.94 -3.28
C THR A 14 4.23 10.49 -4.70
N SER A 15 4.34 9.64 -5.72
CA SER A 15 4.27 10.06 -7.13
C SER A 15 2.89 9.87 -7.74
N SER A 16 2.09 8.92 -7.24
CA SER A 16 0.74 8.66 -7.75
C SER A 16 -0.19 8.16 -6.64
N VAL A 17 -1.46 8.54 -6.74
CA VAL A 17 -2.58 7.96 -6.00
C VAL A 17 -3.27 6.96 -6.91
N LYS A 18 -3.38 5.70 -6.45
CA LYS A 18 -3.99 4.62 -7.20
C LYS A 18 -5.24 4.11 -6.50
N VAL A 19 -6.28 3.92 -7.27
CA VAL A 19 -7.54 3.29 -6.86
C VAL A 19 -7.78 2.10 -7.75
N ILE A 20 -8.00 0.94 -7.15
CA ILE A 20 -8.40 -0.26 -7.90
C ILE A 20 -9.75 -0.74 -7.37
N ILE A 21 -10.67 -1.00 -8.28
CA ILE A 21 -11.96 -1.61 -7.98
C ILE A 21 -11.90 -3.06 -8.44
N GLY A 22 -12.03 -3.96 -7.49
CA GLY A 22 -12.00 -5.39 -7.72
C GLY A 22 -13.30 -6.07 -7.32
N GLU A 23 -13.81 -6.91 -8.20
CA GLU A 23 -14.94 -7.79 -7.95
C GLU A 23 -14.43 -9.20 -7.64
N MET A 24 -14.82 -9.73 -6.50
CA MET A 24 -14.49 -11.10 -6.12
C MET A 24 -15.61 -12.05 -6.50
N VAL A 25 -15.31 -12.99 -7.40
CA VAL A 25 -16.25 -14.02 -7.87
C VAL A 25 -15.61 -15.39 -7.69
N ASN A 26 -16.16 -16.24 -6.84
CA ASN A 26 -15.63 -17.59 -6.56
C ASN A 26 -14.11 -17.59 -6.24
N ASP A 27 -13.67 -16.72 -5.35
CA ASP A 27 -12.27 -16.52 -4.95
C ASP A 27 -11.33 -15.95 -6.04
N ALA A 28 -11.85 -15.68 -7.23
CA ALA A 28 -11.12 -15.03 -8.30
C ALA A 28 -11.36 -13.50 -8.27
N LEU A 29 -10.28 -12.75 -8.42
CA LEU A 29 -10.34 -11.28 -8.50
C LEU A 29 -10.46 -10.84 -9.96
N ASN A 30 -11.47 -10.03 -10.26
CA ASN A 30 -11.61 -9.33 -11.53
C ASN A 30 -11.44 -7.83 -11.29
N ILE A 31 -10.56 -7.19 -12.03
CA ILE A 31 -10.42 -5.72 -11.98
C ILE A 31 -11.46 -5.10 -12.89
N ILE A 32 -12.33 -4.26 -12.33
CA ILE A 32 -13.44 -3.62 -13.05
C ILE A 32 -13.27 -2.09 -13.18
N GLY A 33 -12.38 -1.48 -12.39
CA GLY A 33 -12.08 -0.05 -12.48
C GLY A 33 -10.70 0.28 -11.95
N VAL A 34 -10.06 1.28 -12.55
CA VAL A 34 -8.73 1.78 -12.18
C VAL A 34 -8.71 3.30 -12.22
N GLY A 35 -8.24 3.92 -11.14
CA GLY A 35 -7.87 5.32 -11.09
C GLY A 35 -6.37 5.42 -10.81
N ASN A 36 -5.65 6.20 -11.60
CA ASN A 36 -4.23 6.48 -11.38
C ASN A 36 -3.96 7.94 -11.74
N VAL A 37 -3.66 8.75 -10.75
CA VAL A 37 -3.40 10.17 -10.92
C VAL A 37 -2.10 10.57 -10.26
N LYS A 38 -1.46 11.62 -10.76
CA LYS A 38 -0.29 12.21 -10.12
C LYS A 38 -0.65 12.62 -8.69
N SER A 39 0.17 12.22 -7.73
CA SER A 39 0.03 12.59 -6.33
C SER A 39 0.61 13.98 -6.10
N GLU A 40 -0.13 14.80 -5.40
CA GLU A 40 0.30 16.10 -4.89
C GLU A 40 0.09 16.13 -3.37
N GLY A 41 0.90 16.92 -2.65
CA GLY A 41 0.80 17.01 -1.19
C GLY A 41 1.53 15.92 -0.40
N LEU A 42 2.26 14.99 -1.06
CA LEU A 42 3.11 14.00 -0.40
C LEU A 42 4.60 14.21 -0.72
N ARG A 43 5.45 14.00 0.29
CA ARG A 43 6.91 13.93 0.10
C ARG A 43 7.49 12.82 0.96
N LYS A 44 8.35 11.97 0.37
CA LYS A 44 9.07 10.88 1.06
C LYS A 44 8.14 9.99 1.89
N GLY A 45 6.96 9.67 1.35
CA GLY A 45 5.96 8.84 2.02
C GLY A 45 5.20 9.51 3.17
N SER A 46 5.29 10.83 3.33
CA SER A 46 4.56 11.59 4.35
C SER A 46 3.73 12.72 3.74
N ILE A 47 2.54 12.97 4.30
CA ILE A 47 1.68 14.06 3.87
C ILE A 47 2.26 15.38 4.36
N VAL A 48 2.50 16.32 3.44
CA VAL A 48 3.00 17.67 3.69
C VAL A 48 1.94 18.73 3.39
N ASP A 49 0.95 18.39 2.54
CA ASP A 49 -0.21 19.22 2.25
C ASP A 49 -1.47 18.35 2.19
N ILE A 50 -2.40 18.62 3.11
CA ILE A 50 -3.64 17.85 3.24
C ILE A 50 -4.60 18.14 2.09
N ASP A 51 -4.75 19.41 1.69
CA ASP A 51 -5.73 19.81 0.69
C ASP A 51 -5.35 19.29 -0.71
N GLU A 52 -4.07 19.36 -1.08
CA GLU A 52 -3.55 18.77 -2.31
C GLU A 52 -3.69 17.23 -2.31
N THR A 53 -3.44 16.59 -1.18
CA THR A 53 -3.63 15.14 -1.03
C THR A 53 -5.09 14.74 -1.20
N VAL A 54 -6.02 15.47 -0.56
CA VAL A 54 -7.47 15.25 -0.71
C VAL A 54 -7.90 15.42 -2.16
N HIS A 55 -7.37 16.45 -2.85
CA HIS A 55 -7.68 16.69 -4.26
C HIS A 55 -7.19 15.53 -5.16
N SER A 56 -5.99 15.03 -4.92
CA SER A 56 -5.43 13.88 -5.64
C SER A 56 -6.26 12.62 -5.42
N ILE A 57 -6.70 12.36 -4.17
CA ILE A 57 -7.58 11.23 -3.84
C ILE A 57 -8.90 11.34 -4.60
N LYS A 58 -9.56 12.51 -4.56
CA LYS A 58 -10.84 12.73 -5.26
C LYS A 58 -10.72 12.51 -6.76
N LYS A 59 -9.66 13.03 -7.39
CA LYS A 59 -9.42 12.81 -8.83
C LYS A 59 -9.23 11.32 -9.16
N ALA A 60 -8.52 10.56 -8.32
CA ALA A 60 -8.31 9.13 -8.54
C ALA A 60 -9.61 8.33 -8.41
N ILE A 61 -10.44 8.67 -7.40
CA ILE A 61 -11.77 8.08 -7.21
C ILE A 61 -12.68 8.40 -8.39
N GLU A 62 -12.79 9.67 -8.79
CA GLU A 62 -13.60 10.08 -9.94
C GLU A 62 -13.19 9.38 -11.25
N GLN A 63 -11.88 9.15 -11.43
CA GLN A 63 -11.40 8.40 -12.60
C GLN A 63 -11.88 6.95 -12.58
N ALA A 64 -11.80 6.28 -11.43
CA ALA A 64 -12.26 4.90 -11.26
C ALA A 64 -13.79 4.79 -11.39
N GLU A 65 -14.55 5.70 -10.77
CA GLU A 65 -16.02 5.77 -10.86
C GLU A 65 -16.52 5.92 -12.30
N ARG A 66 -15.83 6.74 -13.11
CA ARG A 66 -16.21 6.92 -14.54
C ARG A 66 -16.11 5.62 -15.34
N MET A 67 -15.22 4.69 -14.96
CA MET A 67 -15.09 3.41 -15.65
C MET A 67 -16.26 2.46 -15.38
N ILE A 68 -16.78 2.50 -14.14
CA ILE A 68 -17.84 1.55 -13.70
C ILE A 68 -19.23 2.19 -13.66
N GLY A 69 -19.33 3.53 -13.72
CA GLY A 69 -20.60 4.26 -13.66
C GLY A 69 -21.27 4.25 -12.28
N MET A 70 -20.55 3.94 -11.21
CA MET A 70 -21.06 3.83 -9.83
C MET A 70 -20.24 4.70 -8.87
N GLU A 71 -20.88 5.18 -7.79
CA GLU A 71 -20.25 5.96 -6.74
C GLU A 71 -19.49 5.05 -5.76
N ILE A 72 -18.24 5.41 -5.45
CA ILE A 72 -17.39 4.74 -4.46
C ILE A 72 -17.60 5.43 -3.11
N ARG A 73 -17.99 4.67 -2.10
CA ARG A 73 -18.21 5.17 -0.74
C ARG A 73 -17.22 4.61 0.28
N GLN A 74 -16.76 3.39 0.08
CA GLN A 74 -15.90 2.66 1.02
C GLN A 74 -14.60 2.25 0.35
N VAL A 75 -13.49 2.39 1.07
CA VAL A 75 -12.15 2.04 0.58
C VAL A 75 -11.32 1.31 1.63
N ILE A 76 -10.44 0.43 1.16
CA ILE A 76 -9.36 -0.17 1.92
C ILE A 76 -8.13 0.71 1.74
N VAL A 77 -7.59 1.23 2.84
CA VAL A 77 -6.49 2.19 2.80
C VAL A 77 -5.16 1.51 3.06
N GLY A 78 -4.20 1.69 2.14
CA GLY A 78 -2.83 1.28 2.32
C GLY A 78 -2.03 2.29 3.16
N ILE A 79 -1.44 1.82 4.26
CA ILE A 79 -0.55 2.64 5.11
C ILE A 79 0.90 2.31 4.78
N THR A 80 1.73 3.34 4.60
CA THR A 80 3.14 3.17 4.26
C THR A 80 3.93 2.49 5.38
N GLY A 81 5.03 1.80 5.04
CA GLY A 81 5.93 1.21 6.02
C GLY A 81 6.77 2.20 6.83
N ASN A 82 6.56 3.52 6.63
CA ASN A 82 7.35 4.56 7.28
C ASN A 82 7.02 4.65 8.79
N HIS A 83 8.06 4.70 9.62
CA HIS A 83 7.93 4.74 11.09
C HIS A 83 7.09 3.59 11.70
N VAL A 84 7.03 2.45 11.03
CA VAL A 84 6.36 1.24 11.52
C VAL A 84 7.30 0.43 12.41
N MET A 85 6.75 -0.16 13.48
CA MET A 85 7.42 -1.15 14.32
C MET A 85 6.59 -2.42 14.36
N LEU A 86 7.29 -3.55 14.32
CA LEU A 86 6.73 -4.89 14.45
C LEU A 86 7.12 -5.42 15.83
N GLN A 87 6.14 -5.80 16.64
CA GLN A 87 6.34 -6.24 18.01
C GLN A 87 5.63 -7.56 18.22
N PRO A 88 6.33 -8.61 18.75
CA PRO A 88 5.67 -9.85 19.11
C PRO A 88 4.55 -9.60 20.13
N CYS A 89 3.46 -10.34 20.01
CA CYS A 89 2.37 -10.32 20.97
C CYS A 89 1.87 -11.73 21.25
N HIS A 90 1.27 -11.89 22.43
CA HIS A 90 0.68 -13.13 22.89
C HIS A 90 -0.60 -12.82 23.65
N GLY A 91 -1.68 -13.50 23.29
CA GLY A 91 -2.97 -13.40 23.97
C GLY A 91 -3.38 -14.74 24.53
N VAL A 92 -4.12 -14.74 25.65
CA VAL A 92 -4.64 -15.96 26.28
C VAL A 92 -6.06 -15.68 26.77
N VAL A 93 -6.98 -16.57 26.45
CA VAL A 93 -8.38 -16.53 26.96
C VAL A 93 -8.88 -17.92 27.33
N ALA A 94 -9.80 -17.97 28.24
CA ALA A 94 -10.60 -19.20 28.48
C ALA A 94 -11.72 -19.27 27.43
N VAL A 95 -11.97 -20.47 26.91
CA VAL A 95 -13.09 -20.72 25.99
C VAL A 95 -14.41 -20.54 26.74
N SER A 96 -15.31 -19.72 26.19
CA SER A 96 -16.52 -19.27 26.88
C SER A 96 -17.74 -20.18 26.69
N SER A 97 -17.72 -21.00 25.63
CA SER A 97 -18.87 -21.85 25.27
C SER A 97 -19.09 -23.00 26.27
N PRO A 98 -20.35 -23.35 26.61
CA PRO A 98 -20.66 -24.44 27.55
C PRO A 98 -20.15 -25.82 27.12
N ASN A 99 -20.09 -26.06 25.80
CA ASN A 99 -19.57 -27.30 25.20
C ASN A 99 -18.05 -27.27 24.94
N ARG A 100 -17.37 -26.14 25.32
CA ARG A 100 -15.94 -25.88 25.09
C ARG A 100 -15.52 -25.88 23.64
N GLU A 101 -16.45 -25.71 22.73
CA GLU A 101 -16.17 -25.48 21.30
C GLU A 101 -15.73 -24.04 21.08
N ILE A 102 -14.57 -23.86 20.45
CA ILE A 102 -14.00 -22.54 20.14
C ILE A 102 -14.81 -21.88 19.05
N THR A 103 -15.33 -20.71 19.35
CA THR A 103 -16.14 -19.89 18.46
C THR A 103 -15.33 -18.72 17.87
N ASN A 104 -15.91 -18.01 16.91
CA ASN A 104 -15.30 -16.78 16.38
C ASN A 104 -15.15 -15.70 17.46
N ASP A 105 -16.06 -15.65 18.42
CA ASP A 105 -16.02 -14.74 19.59
C ASP A 105 -14.81 -15.01 20.48
N ASP A 106 -14.43 -16.28 20.69
CA ASP A 106 -13.24 -16.64 21.45
C ASP A 106 -11.97 -16.20 20.71
N VAL A 107 -11.97 -16.33 19.37
CA VAL A 107 -10.86 -15.88 18.54
C VAL A 107 -10.72 -14.35 18.57
N LEU A 108 -11.82 -13.61 18.50
CA LEU A 108 -11.77 -12.15 18.64
C LEU A 108 -11.21 -11.76 20.02
N ARG A 109 -11.69 -12.38 21.09
CA ARG A 109 -11.23 -12.10 22.45
C ARG A 109 -9.74 -12.39 22.64
N VAL A 110 -9.20 -13.46 22.05
CA VAL A 110 -7.78 -13.77 22.19
C VAL A 110 -6.91 -12.81 21.39
N ILE A 111 -7.40 -12.32 20.24
CA ILE A 111 -6.73 -11.26 19.46
C ILE A 111 -6.76 -9.93 20.24
N ASP A 112 -7.90 -9.57 20.85
CA ASP A 112 -8.00 -8.37 21.68
C ASP A 112 -7.08 -8.47 22.92
N ALA A 113 -7.03 -9.64 23.56
CA ALA A 113 -6.12 -9.88 24.68
C ALA A 113 -4.63 -9.72 24.28
N ALA A 114 -4.27 -10.11 23.06
CA ALA A 114 -2.91 -9.95 22.55
C ALA A 114 -2.54 -8.48 22.28
N GLN A 115 -3.53 -7.58 22.15
CA GLN A 115 -3.32 -6.15 21.95
C GLN A 115 -3.08 -5.37 23.25
N VAL A 116 -3.24 -6.02 24.41
CA VAL A 116 -3.00 -5.40 25.72
C VAL A 116 -1.50 -5.32 25.96
N VAL A 117 -0.85 -4.38 25.31
CA VAL A 117 0.59 -4.11 25.41
C VAL A 117 0.84 -2.62 25.67
N SER A 118 1.96 -2.32 26.37
CA SER A 118 2.38 -0.94 26.56
C SER A 118 2.96 -0.39 25.26
N ILE A 119 2.33 0.64 24.72
CA ILE A 119 2.75 1.33 23.49
C ILE A 119 3.09 2.78 23.85
N PRO A 120 4.17 3.36 23.27
CA PRO A 120 4.46 4.79 23.42
C PRO A 120 3.28 5.66 22.97
N PRO A 121 3.00 6.79 23.66
CA PRO A 121 1.82 7.63 23.38
C PRO A 121 1.76 8.21 21.98
N GLU A 122 2.90 8.36 21.31
CA GLU A 122 3.05 8.85 19.94
C GLU A 122 2.79 7.77 18.87
N ARG A 123 2.51 6.53 19.31
CA ARG A 123 2.25 5.40 18.41
C ARG A 123 0.84 4.88 18.56
N GLU A 124 0.37 4.16 17.56
CA GLU A 124 -0.95 3.54 17.49
C GLU A 124 -0.86 2.18 16.78
N ILE A 125 -1.74 1.25 17.16
CA ILE A 125 -1.85 -0.05 16.51
C ILE A 125 -2.50 0.15 15.13
N ILE A 126 -1.79 -0.27 14.08
CA ILE A 126 -2.31 -0.36 12.70
C ILE A 126 -3.05 -1.67 12.51
N GLY A 127 -2.53 -2.76 13.10
CA GLY A 127 -3.14 -4.08 12.99
C GLY A 127 -2.38 -5.15 13.76
N VAL A 128 -2.98 -6.33 13.85
CA VAL A 128 -2.39 -7.54 14.43
C VAL A 128 -2.40 -8.63 13.38
N VAL A 129 -1.28 -9.32 13.24
CA VAL A 129 -1.12 -10.48 12.38
C VAL A 129 -0.89 -11.70 13.23
N SER A 130 -1.87 -12.63 13.25
CA SER A 130 -1.71 -13.91 13.92
C SER A 130 -0.65 -14.77 13.22
N LYS A 131 0.19 -15.44 13.99
CA LYS A 131 1.15 -16.43 13.49
C LYS A 131 0.59 -17.83 13.66
N GLN A 132 0.11 -18.14 14.86
CA GLN A 132 -0.50 -19.42 15.21
C GLN A 132 -1.48 -19.23 16.36
N PHE A 133 -2.37 -20.19 16.48
CA PHE A 133 -3.16 -20.41 17.68
C PHE A 133 -2.66 -21.66 18.42
N ILE A 134 -2.89 -21.70 19.74
CA ILE A 134 -2.54 -22.80 20.62
C ILE A 134 -3.77 -23.17 21.42
N VAL A 135 -4.19 -24.42 21.36
CA VAL A 135 -5.37 -24.94 22.09
C VAL A 135 -4.92 -25.98 23.09
N ASP A 136 -5.08 -25.71 24.37
CA ASP A 136 -4.67 -26.61 25.50
C ASP A 136 -3.22 -27.10 25.38
N GLY A 137 -2.31 -26.28 24.81
CA GLY A 137 -0.90 -26.60 24.60
C GLY A 137 -0.57 -27.24 23.25
N LEU A 138 -1.54 -27.52 22.41
CA LEU A 138 -1.33 -27.92 21.02
C LEU A 138 -1.11 -26.69 20.17
N ASP A 139 0.04 -26.49 19.59
CA ASP A 139 0.49 -25.38 18.76
C ASP A 139 0.31 -25.60 17.23
N GLU A 140 0.84 -24.69 16.41
CA GLU A 140 0.79 -24.70 14.93
C GLU A 140 -0.63 -24.71 14.33
N ILE A 141 -1.65 -24.29 15.11
CA ILE A 141 -3.04 -24.24 14.64
C ILE A 141 -3.26 -22.94 13.87
N ASN A 142 -3.74 -23.07 12.61
CA ASN A 142 -4.06 -21.90 11.76
C ASN A 142 -5.48 -21.37 12.00
N ASP A 143 -6.44 -22.28 12.24
CA ASP A 143 -7.83 -21.96 12.53
C ASP A 143 -8.34 -22.84 13.69
N PRO A 144 -8.54 -22.26 14.88
CA PRO A 144 -8.99 -23.02 16.05
C PRO A 144 -10.51 -23.19 16.11
N ARG A 145 -11.29 -22.57 15.23
CA ARG A 145 -12.76 -22.61 15.27
C ARG A 145 -13.29 -24.03 15.09
N GLY A 146 -14.28 -24.40 15.92
CA GLY A 146 -14.84 -25.74 15.94
C GLY A 146 -14.00 -26.77 16.73
N MET A 147 -12.77 -26.44 17.14
CA MET A 147 -12.00 -27.30 18.06
C MET A 147 -12.57 -27.23 19.48
N ILE A 148 -12.39 -28.29 20.24
CA ILE A 148 -12.77 -28.36 21.65
C ILE A 148 -11.54 -28.09 22.51
N GLY A 149 -11.64 -27.13 23.43
CA GLY A 149 -10.56 -26.78 24.35
C GLY A 149 -11.02 -25.91 25.50
N VAL A 150 -10.20 -25.77 26.52
CA VAL A 150 -10.45 -24.92 27.70
C VAL A 150 -9.73 -23.59 27.58
N ARG A 151 -8.52 -23.61 27.00
CA ARG A 151 -7.63 -22.48 26.89
C ARG A 151 -7.24 -22.27 25.44
N LEU A 152 -7.51 -21.06 24.94
CA LEU A 152 -7.11 -20.60 23.62
C LEU A 152 -6.02 -19.53 23.79
N GLU A 153 -4.91 -19.72 23.08
CA GLU A 153 -3.82 -18.76 23.01
C GLU A 153 -3.59 -18.35 21.54
N MET A 154 -3.05 -17.16 21.34
CA MET A 154 -2.64 -16.65 20.04
C MET A 154 -1.26 -16.01 20.14
N GLU A 155 -0.35 -16.44 19.30
CA GLU A 155 0.91 -15.77 19.06
C GLU A 155 0.84 -14.97 17.76
N GLY A 156 1.36 -13.75 17.78
CA GLY A 156 1.26 -12.86 16.63
C GLY A 156 2.28 -11.75 16.62
N THR A 157 2.03 -10.80 15.75
CA THR A 157 2.81 -9.58 15.63
C THR A 157 1.86 -8.37 15.62
N ILE A 158 2.03 -7.46 16.55
CA ILE A 158 1.40 -6.14 16.53
C ILE A 158 2.20 -5.24 15.59
N ILE A 159 1.50 -4.56 14.72
CA ILE A 159 2.03 -3.53 13.83
C ILE A 159 1.62 -2.18 14.41
N THR A 160 2.59 -1.36 14.80
CA THR A 160 2.34 -0.01 15.28
C THR A 160 2.98 1.01 14.35
N GLY A 161 2.32 2.17 14.19
CA GLY A 161 2.80 3.29 13.38
C GLY A 161 2.83 4.61 14.17
N SER A 162 3.37 5.65 13.55
CA SER A 162 3.25 7.01 14.08
C SER A 162 1.79 7.46 14.04
N LYS A 163 1.25 7.85 15.20
CA LYS A 163 -0.13 8.34 15.34
C LYS A 163 -0.40 9.52 14.41
N THR A 164 0.52 10.47 14.32
CA THR A 164 0.39 11.65 13.46
C THR A 164 0.29 11.27 11.98
N ILE A 165 1.16 10.36 11.50
CA ILE A 165 1.15 9.94 10.09
C ILE A 165 -0.14 9.19 9.77
N LEU A 166 -0.55 8.26 10.64
CA LEU A 166 -1.77 7.49 10.48
C LEU A 166 -2.99 8.41 10.41
N HIS A 167 -3.16 9.29 11.41
CA HIS A 167 -4.31 10.20 11.49
C HIS A 167 -4.37 11.18 10.32
N ASN A 168 -3.23 11.73 9.88
CA ASN A 168 -3.22 12.60 8.70
C ASN A 168 -3.66 11.86 7.44
N THR A 169 -3.23 10.60 7.26
CA THR A 169 -3.64 9.79 6.12
C THR A 169 -5.14 9.50 6.16
N LEU A 170 -5.66 9.03 7.29
CA LEU A 170 -7.09 8.74 7.45
C LEU A 170 -7.94 9.99 7.27
N ARG A 171 -7.51 11.13 7.84
CA ARG A 171 -8.20 12.41 7.68
C ARG A 171 -8.29 12.88 6.22
N CYS A 172 -7.25 12.64 5.40
CA CYS A 172 -7.32 12.94 3.97
C CYS A 172 -8.39 12.10 3.27
N VAL A 173 -8.48 10.82 3.60
CA VAL A 173 -9.49 9.89 3.04
C VAL A 173 -10.91 10.31 3.43
N GLU A 174 -11.14 10.59 4.71
CA GLU A 174 -12.44 11.07 5.21
C GLU A 174 -12.84 12.42 4.60
N ARG A 175 -11.90 13.38 4.47
CA ARG A 175 -12.14 14.67 3.81
C ARG A 175 -12.37 14.54 2.30
N ALA A 176 -11.91 13.45 1.69
CA ALA A 176 -12.27 13.12 0.32
C ALA A 176 -13.73 12.64 0.19
N GLY A 177 -14.42 12.36 1.30
CA GLY A 177 -15.81 11.91 1.35
C GLY A 177 -15.94 10.38 1.41
N LEU A 178 -14.86 9.67 1.73
CA LEU A 178 -14.81 8.21 1.73
C LEU A 178 -14.89 7.65 3.15
N GLU A 179 -15.59 6.54 3.30
CA GLU A 179 -15.59 5.70 4.50
C GLU A 179 -14.44 4.68 4.42
N ILE A 180 -13.72 4.51 5.52
CA ILE A 180 -12.62 3.56 5.61
C ILE A 180 -13.17 2.20 6.03
N LEU A 181 -13.10 1.23 5.13
CA LEU A 181 -13.52 -0.14 5.38
C LEU A 181 -12.48 -0.91 6.19
N ASP A 182 -11.21 -0.77 5.82
CA ASP A 182 -10.06 -1.41 6.47
C ASP A 182 -8.78 -0.62 6.25
N ILE A 183 -7.80 -0.85 7.12
CA ILE A 183 -6.47 -0.24 7.07
C ILE A 183 -5.45 -1.36 7.03
N THR A 184 -4.58 -1.35 6.04
CA THR A 184 -3.56 -2.40 5.87
C THR A 184 -2.19 -1.81 5.60
N LEU A 185 -1.15 -2.38 6.21
CA LEU A 185 0.23 -2.02 5.92
C LEU A 185 0.58 -2.41 4.47
N GLN A 186 0.99 -1.45 3.64
CA GLN A 186 1.30 -1.65 2.22
C GLN A 186 2.31 -2.78 1.97
N PRO A 187 3.48 -2.87 2.65
CA PRO A 187 4.41 -3.99 2.48
C PRO A 187 3.80 -5.36 2.78
N LEU A 188 2.89 -5.44 3.76
CA LEU A 188 2.21 -6.68 4.10
C LEU A 188 1.23 -7.10 3.01
N ALA A 189 0.44 -6.16 2.51
CA ALA A 189 -0.49 -6.36 1.41
C ALA A 189 0.23 -6.77 0.11
N ALA A 190 1.26 -6.00 -0.28
CA ALA A 190 2.08 -6.30 -1.44
C ALA A 190 2.75 -7.68 -1.32
N GLY A 191 3.36 -8.00 -0.18
CA GLY A 191 3.99 -9.29 0.06
C GLY A 191 3.01 -10.46 0.10
N SER A 192 1.76 -10.25 0.53
CA SER A 192 0.74 -11.31 0.50
C SER A 192 0.35 -11.71 -0.92
N PHE A 193 0.42 -10.78 -1.85
CA PHE A 193 0.11 -10.96 -3.26
C PHE A 193 1.33 -11.37 -4.10
N ALA A 194 2.44 -10.65 -3.95
CA ALA A 194 3.62 -10.77 -4.80
C ALA A 194 4.52 -11.99 -4.50
N LEU A 195 4.43 -12.52 -3.28
CA LEU A 195 5.32 -13.57 -2.79
C LEU A 195 4.57 -14.90 -2.62
N SER A 196 5.16 -15.98 -3.10
CA SER A 196 4.69 -17.34 -2.85
C SER A 196 4.87 -17.74 -1.38
N LYS A 197 4.17 -18.79 -0.95
CA LYS A 197 4.34 -19.36 0.40
C LYS A 197 5.77 -19.83 0.63
N ASP A 198 6.37 -20.47 -0.37
CA ASP A 198 7.72 -21.03 -0.28
C ASP A 198 8.79 -19.93 -0.18
N GLU A 199 8.68 -18.86 -0.99
CA GLU A 199 9.56 -17.70 -0.87
C GLU A 199 9.52 -17.09 0.53
N LYS A 200 8.31 -16.89 1.09
CA LYS A 200 8.16 -16.36 2.45
C LYS A 200 8.72 -17.29 3.52
N ASN A 201 8.62 -18.60 3.33
CA ASN A 201 9.17 -19.58 4.28
C ASN A 201 10.70 -19.63 4.23
N LEU A 202 11.27 -19.58 3.02
CA LEU A 202 12.72 -19.62 2.81
C LEU A 202 13.44 -18.34 3.24
N GLY A 203 12.74 -17.23 3.25
CA GLY A 203 13.31 -15.89 3.47
C GLY A 203 13.52 -15.13 2.16
N VAL A 204 12.78 -14.03 1.98
CA VAL A 204 12.75 -13.21 0.77
C VAL A 204 12.62 -11.74 1.13
N ALA A 205 13.26 -10.86 0.35
CA ALA A 205 13.03 -9.42 0.44
C ALA A 205 12.13 -8.94 -0.71
N LEU A 206 11.06 -8.25 -0.37
CA LEU A 206 10.24 -7.48 -1.31
C LEU A 206 10.73 -6.03 -1.29
N ILE A 207 11.08 -5.50 -2.46
CA ILE A 207 11.58 -4.15 -2.65
C ILE A 207 10.58 -3.40 -3.54
N ASP A 208 9.90 -2.41 -2.98
CA ASP A 208 9.02 -1.50 -3.73
C ASP A 208 9.82 -0.25 -4.11
N LEU A 209 10.20 -0.15 -5.37
CA LEU A 209 10.95 0.96 -5.97
C LEU A 209 9.96 2.06 -6.37
N GLY A 210 9.57 2.88 -5.41
CA GLY A 210 8.63 4.00 -5.62
C GLY A 210 9.30 5.27 -6.14
N GLY A 211 8.51 6.33 -6.36
CA GLY A 211 9.07 7.61 -6.83
C GLY A 211 9.81 8.36 -5.72
N GLY A 212 9.15 8.68 -4.60
CA GLY A 212 9.76 9.46 -3.52
C GLY A 212 10.50 8.63 -2.47
N SER A 213 10.32 7.31 -2.45
CA SER A 213 10.93 6.40 -1.47
C SER A 213 10.98 4.97 -2.00
N THR A 214 11.90 4.20 -1.45
CA THR A 214 12.01 2.75 -1.67
C THR A 214 11.64 2.03 -0.38
N THR A 215 10.70 1.09 -0.45
CA THR A 215 10.28 0.29 0.71
C THR A 215 10.89 -1.11 0.63
N LEU A 216 11.57 -1.50 1.69
CA LEU A 216 12.11 -2.84 1.90
C LEU A 216 11.23 -3.59 2.90
N ALA A 217 10.79 -4.79 2.56
CA ALA A 217 10.06 -5.70 3.45
C ALA A 217 10.68 -7.09 3.41
N VAL A 218 11.07 -7.61 4.55
CA VAL A 218 11.69 -8.95 4.67
C VAL A 218 10.69 -9.92 5.29
N PHE A 219 10.50 -11.03 4.60
CA PHE A 219 9.64 -12.14 5.04
C PHE A 219 10.50 -13.36 5.29
N GLU A 220 10.28 -14.02 6.42
CA GLU A 220 10.88 -15.31 6.78
C GLU A 220 9.88 -16.14 7.58
N GLN A 221 9.95 -17.47 7.44
CA GLN A 221 9.04 -18.39 8.15
C GLN A 221 7.55 -18.04 7.90
N GLY A 222 7.23 -17.59 6.69
CA GLY A 222 5.87 -17.21 6.31
C GLY A 222 5.40 -15.83 6.75
N HIS A 223 6.17 -15.08 7.56
CA HIS A 223 5.75 -13.85 8.23
C HIS A 223 6.63 -12.64 7.88
N LEU A 224 6.04 -11.44 7.90
CA LEU A 224 6.79 -10.20 7.81
C LEU A 224 7.64 -10.02 9.07
N LYS A 225 8.96 -10.02 8.91
CA LYS A 225 9.95 -9.86 10.00
C LYS A 225 10.41 -8.43 10.15
N SER A 226 10.52 -7.69 9.04
CA SER A 226 11.01 -6.31 9.05
C SER A 226 10.43 -5.52 7.90
N THR A 227 10.25 -4.23 8.13
CA THR A 227 10.02 -3.24 7.08
C THR A 227 10.87 -2.01 7.31
N SER A 228 11.32 -1.37 6.23
CA SER A 228 12.07 -0.13 6.24
C SER A 228 11.71 0.69 5.03
N VAL A 229 11.74 2.01 5.19
CA VAL A 229 11.53 2.95 4.08
C VAL A 229 12.77 3.80 3.96
N LEU A 230 13.40 3.73 2.80
CA LEU A 230 14.53 4.57 2.40
C LEU A 230 13.98 5.80 1.66
N PRO A 231 14.32 7.03 2.07
CA PRO A 231 13.78 8.25 1.49
C PRO A 231 14.45 8.61 0.15
N VAL A 232 14.62 7.61 -0.71
CA VAL A 232 15.23 7.69 -2.05
C VAL A 232 14.43 6.85 -3.02
N GLY A 233 14.26 7.33 -4.25
CA GLY A 233 13.48 6.66 -5.30
C GLY A 233 13.57 7.40 -6.63
N GLY A 234 12.62 7.17 -7.53
CA GLY A 234 12.61 7.66 -8.90
C GLY A 234 12.65 9.18 -9.07
N ASP A 235 12.15 9.93 -8.09
CA ASP A 235 12.23 11.39 -8.11
C ASP A 235 13.69 11.89 -8.03
N HIS A 236 14.58 11.12 -7.41
CA HIS A 236 16.01 11.42 -7.37
C HIS A 236 16.64 11.23 -8.75
N ILE A 237 16.29 10.14 -9.45
CA ILE A 237 16.71 9.90 -10.85
C ILE A 237 16.23 11.07 -11.73
N THR A 238 14.97 11.49 -11.60
CA THR A 238 14.40 12.61 -12.34
C THR A 238 15.15 13.91 -12.06
N ASN A 239 15.48 14.18 -10.79
CA ASN A 239 16.26 15.37 -10.42
C ASN A 239 17.68 15.34 -10.97
N ASP A 240 18.33 14.18 -11.00
CA ASP A 240 19.67 14.05 -11.56
C ASP A 240 19.65 14.27 -13.07
N LEU A 241 18.71 13.66 -13.79
CA LEU A 241 18.48 13.93 -15.21
C LEU A 241 18.17 15.40 -15.49
N SER A 242 17.30 16.02 -14.71
CA SER A 242 16.96 17.44 -14.85
C SER A 242 18.19 18.35 -14.76
N LYS A 243 19.09 18.07 -13.81
CA LYS A 243 20.33 18.85 -13.62
C LYS A 243 21.35 18.61 -14.72
N VAL A 244 21.61 17.36 -15.07
CA VAL A 244 22.63 17.01 -16.07
C VAL A 244 22.20 17.43 -17.47
N LEU A 245 20.92 17.20 -17.82
CA LEU A 245 20.37 17.60 -19.12
C LEU A 245 19.96 19.07 -19.19
N CYS A 246 20.06 19.84 -18.09
CA CYS A 246 19.62 21.23 -17.98
C CYS A 246 18.17 21.42 -18.46
N THR A 247 17.27 20.49 -18.13
CA THR A 247 15.87 20.49 -18.54
C THR A 247 14.92 20.59 -17.35
N SER A 248 13.63 20.84 -17.60
CA SER A 248 12.62 20.89 -16.52
C SER A 248 12.47 19.53 -15.87
N THR A 249 12.10 19.50 -14.57
CA THR A 249 11.81 18.25 -13.86
C THR A 249 10.68 17.47 -14.55
N GLU A 250 9.71 18.17 -15.15
CA GLU A 250 8.61 17.53 -15.87
C GLU A 250 9.10 16.84 -17.15
N ASP A 251 9.97 17.48 -17.91
CA ASP A 251 10.53 16.87 -19.12
C ASP A 251 11.55 15.77 -18.79
N ALA A 252 12.35 15.94 -17.73
CA ALA A 252 13.23 14.90 -17.23
C ALA A 252 12.45 13.63 -16.82
N GLU A 253 11.27 13.79 -16.19
CA GLU A 253 10.38 12.67 -15.84
C GLU A 253 9.85 11.95 -17.09
N LYS A 254 9.41 12.71 -18.11
CA LYS A 254 8.96 12.15 -19.40
C LYS A 254 10.10 11.39 -20.11
N ILE A 255 11.31 11.95 -20.08
CA ILE A 255 12.50 11.33 -20.68
C ILE A 255 12.83 10.02 -19.94
N LYS A 256 12.88 10.05 -18.61
CA LYS A 256 13.10 8.86 -17.77
C LYS A 256 12.10 7.74 -18.10
N ILE A 257 10.81 8.05 -18.17
CA ILE A 257 9.77 7.05 -18.44
C ILE A 257 9.85 6.51 -19.87
N LYS A 258 10.12 7.36 -20.84
CA LYS A 258 10.05 7.01 -22.26
C LYS A 258 11.33 6.40 -22.81
N ASN A 259 12.48 6.97 -22.43
CA ASN A 259 13.78 6.65 -23.00
C ASN A 259 14.76 6.05 -21.98
N GLY A 260 14.39 5.99 -20.69
CA GLY A 260 15.27 5.50 -19.62
C GLY A 260 15.58 4.02 -19.76
N HIS A 261 16.85 3.69 -19.57
CA HIS A 261 17.37 2.33 -19.40
C HIS A 261 18.23 2.30 -18.13
N ALA A 262 18.06 1.27 -17.31
CA ALA A 262 18.71 1.20 -15.99
C ALA A 262 20.08 0.54 -16.01
N PHE A 263 20.43 -0.14 -17.08
CA PHE A 263 21.68 -0.89 -17.21
C PHE A 263 22.47 -0.41 -18.43
N TYR A 264 23.58 0.25 -18.16
CA TYR A 264 24.42 0.93 -19.16
C TYR A 264 24.89 -0.02 -20.28
N ASP A 265 25.31 -1.22 -19.93
CA ASP A 265 25.83 -2.20 -20.88
C ASP A 265 24.81 -2.69 -21.92
N GLU A 266 23.51 -2.49 -21.67
CA GLU A 266 22.42 -2.87 -22.58
C GLU A 266 21.72 -1.66 -23.21
N ALA A 267 22.12 -0.43 -22.84
CA ALA A 267 21.54 0.79 -23.38
C ALA A 267 22.04 1.07 -24.81
N SER A 268 21.20 1.73 -25.62
CA SER A 268 21.47 1.98 -27.05
C SER A 268 22.02 3.39 -27.31
N GLU A 269 23.11 3.48 -28.10
CA GLU A 269 23.59 4.76 -28.65
C GLU A 269 22.72 5.25 -29.83
N ASP A 270 21.97 4.35 -30.46
CA ASP A 270 21.19 4.67 -31.67
C ASP A 270 19.82 5.29 -31.30
N GLU A 271 19.35 5.11 -30.05
CA GLU A 271 18.12 5.72 -29.57
C GLU A 271 18.34 7.18 -29.17
N VAL A 272 18.27 8.07 -30.17
CA VAL A 272 18.48 9.52 -30.01
C VAL A 272 17.16 10.23 -29.83
N PHE A 273 17.10 11.17 -28.89
CA PHE A 273 15.94 12.01 -28.61
C PHE A 273 16.33 13.46 -28.33
N SER A 274 15.36 14.35 -28.44
CA SER A 274 15.52 15.79 -28.32
C SER A 274 15.05 16.28 -26.96
N VAL A 275 15.87 17.05 -26.24
CA VAL A 275 15.61 17.58 -24.90
C VAL A 275 15.53 19.10 -24.95
N PRO A 276 14.43 19.71 -24.45
CA PRO A 276 14.32 21.17 -24.32
C PRO A 276 15.26 21.66 -23.21
N ILE A 277 16.01 22.72 -23.46
CA ILE A 277 16.95 23.30 -22.49
C ILE A 277 16.31 24.49 -21.78
N ILE A 278 16.38 24.53 -20.46
CA ILE A 278 15.87 25.65 -19.65
C ILE A 278 16.54 26.95 -20.04
N GLY A 279 15.73 27.99 -20.29
CA GLY A 279 16.23 29.33 -20.63
C GLY A 279 16.68 29.51 -22.07
N SER A 280 16.40 28.54 -22.95
CA SER A 280 16.70 28.60 -24.37
C SER A 280 15.55 28.01 -25.19
N ASP A 281 15.32 28.54 -26.41
CA ASP A 281 14.42 27.92 -27.39
C ASP A 281 15.10 26.76 -28.13
N GLN A 282 16.32 26.39 -27.73
CA GLN A 282 17.09 25.33 -28.36
C GLN A 282 16.80 23.96 -27.72
N HIS A 283 16.85 22.94 -28.55
CA HIS A 283 16.81 21.55 -28.13
C HIS A 283 18.21 20.92 -28.33
N GLN A 284 18.66 20.16 -27.35
CA GLN A 284 19.89 19.37 -27.45
C GLN A 284 19.54 17.91 -27.70
N GLN A 285 20.35 17.24 -28.53
CA GLN A 285 20.22 15.80 -28.77
C GLN A 285 21.00 15.06 -27.71
N PHE A 286 20.38 14.01 -27.18
CA PHE A 286 20.97 13.02 -26.27
C PHE A 286 20.58 11.64 -26.76
N ASN A 287 21.34 10.62 -26.36
CA ASN A 287 20.99 9.22 -26.61
C ASN A 287 20.64 8.48 -25.31
N GLN A 288 20.14 7.26 -25.46
CA GLN A 288 19.73 6.44 -24.32
C GLN A 288 20.94 6.06 -23.44
N LEU A 289 22.11 5.79 -24.03
CA LEU A 289 23.33 5.42 -23.31
C LEU A 289 23.78 6.54 -22.35
N GLU A 290 23.73 7.81 -22.79
CA GLU A 290 24.13 8.97 -21.97
C GLU A 290 23.23 9.15 -20.74
N ILE A 291 21.93 8.89 -20.86
CA ILE A 291 21.02 8.97 -19.70
C ILE A 291 21.05 7.70 -18.85
N SER A 292 21.39 6.55 -19.43
CA SER A 292 21.56 5.28 -18.72
C SER A 292 22.65 5.38 -17.66
N ASP A 293 23.78 5.98 -17.96
CA ASP A 293 24.88 6.20 -17.00
C ASP A 293 24.40 6.94 -15.73
N ILE A 294 23.55 7.96 -15.92
CA ILE A 294 22.97 8.72 -14.79
C ILE A 294 21.97 7.89 -14.00
N ILE A 295 21.12 7.14 -14.70
CA ILE A 295 20.07 6.31 -14.10
C ILE A 295 20.68 5.16 -13.31
N GLU A 296 21.65 4.46 -13.91
CA GLU A 296 22.36 3.34 -13.30
C GLU A 296 23.06 3.77 -12.02
N ALA A 297 23.86 4.84 -12.05
CA ALA A 297 24.55 5.35 -10.87
C ALA A 297 23.59 5.63 -9.68
N ARG A 298 22.40 6.13 -9.96
CA ARG A 298 21.39 6.36 -8.91
C ARG A 298 20.75 5.06 -8.42
N LEU A 299 20.50 4.11 -9.29
CA LEU A 299 19.94 2.81 -8.92
C LEU A 299 20.95 1.96 -8.14
N GLU A 300 22.23 2.00 -8.50
CA GLU A 300 23.33 1.40 -7.71
C GLU A 300 23.30 1.91 -6.27
N GLU A 301 23.25 3.24 -6.08
CA GLU A 301 23.15 3.83 -4.75
C GLU A 301 21.90 3.33 -3.99
N ILE A 302 20.75 3.21 -4.66
CA ILE A 302 19.53 2.68 -4.03
C ILE A 302 19.71 1.24 -3.59
N PHE A 303 20.29 0.37 -4.45
CA PHE A 303 20.52 -1.04 -4.12
C PHE A 303 21.58 -1.20 -3.03
N ASP A 304 22.62 -0.39 -3.02
CA ASP A 304 23.63 -0.37 -1.95
C ASP A 304 23.02 0.04 -0.60
N LEU A 305 22.16 1.05 -0.58
CA LEU A 305 21.42 1.45 0.61
C LEU A 305 20.50 0.33 1.13
N ILE A 306 19.87 -0.44 0.22
CA ILE A 306 19.05 -1.61 0.58
C ILE A 306 19.93 -2.69 1.23
N LEU A 307 21.06 -3.03 0.62
CA LEU A 307 22.01 -4.02 1.16
C LEU A 307 22.53 -3.59 2.54
N HIS A 308 22.87 -2.30 2.68
CA HIS A 308 23.31 -1.74 3.96
C HIS A 308 22.21 -1.85 5.04
N GLU A 309 20.97 -1.50 4.71
CA GLU A 309 19.82 -1.58 5.62
C GLU A 309 19.52 -3.02 6.03
N MET A 310 19.57 -3.97 5.09
CA MET A 310 19.42 -5.40 5.37
C MET A 310 20.50 -5.90 6.33
N LYS A 311 21.76 -5.57 6.06
CA LYS A 311 22.90 -5.94 6.93
C LYS A 311 22.74 -5.34 8.32
N ARG A 312 22.34 -4.06 8.42
CA ARG A 312 22.07 -3.36 9.69
C ARG A 312 21.00 -4.06 10.52
N LYS A 313 20.00 -4.65 9.86
CA LYS A 313 18.90 -5.39 10.51
C LYS A 313 19.19 -6.88 10.72
N GLY A 314 20.37 -7.36 10.33
CA GLY A 314 20.79 -8.75 10.53
C GLY A 314 20.38 -9.73 9.44
N PHE A 315 19.82 -9.26 8.31
CA PHE A 315 19.43 -10.10 7.18
C PHE A 315 20.58 -10.20 6.18
N ASN A 316 21.48 -11.15 6.40
CA ASN A 316 22.70 -11.32 5.56
C ASN A 316 22.51 -12.32 4.42
N ASN A 317 21.54 -13.20 4.50
CA ASN A 317 21.28 -14.21 3.48
C ASN A 317 19.77 -14.50 3.43
N LEU A 318 19.21 -14.34 2.24
CA LEU A 318 17.81 -14.66 1.95
C LEU A 318 17.76 -15.69 0.82
N PRO A 319 17.58 -16.99 1.13
CA PRO A 319 17.56 -18.03 0.11
C PRO A 319 16.44 -17.86 -0.94
N GLY A 320 15.34 -17.19 -0.58
CA GLY A 320 14.26 -16.82 -1.50
C GLY A 320 14.62 -15.67 -2.46
N GLY A 321 15.75 -14.97 -2.21
CA GLY A 321 16.22 -13.87 -3.05
C GLY A 321 15.44 -12.56 -2.86
N TYR A 322 15.30 -11.82 -3.96
CA TYR A 322 14.69 -10.51 -4.00
C TYR A 322 13.54 -10.45 -4.99
N VAL A 323 12.49 -9.73 -4.63
CA VAL A 323 11.35 -9.47 -5.52
C VAL A 323 11.18 -7.96 -5.62
N LEU A 324 11.27 -7.42 -6.84
CA LEU A 324 11.11 -6.01 -7.12
C LEU A 324 9.67 -5.71 -7.50
N THR A 325 9.19 -4.54 -7.09
CA THR A 325 7.91 -3.96 -7.50
C THR A 325 8.00 -2.43 -7.49
N GLY A 326 6.88 -1.74 -7.76
CA GLY A 326 6.87 -0.28 -7.84
C GLY A 326 7.13 0.25 -9.24
N GLY A 327 6.96 1.57 -9.41
CA GLY A 327 6.99 2.20 -10.73
C GLY A 327 8.34 2.10 -11.45
N ILE A 328 9.45 2.17 -10.71
CA ILE A 328 10.80 2.07 -11.28
C ILE A 328 11.08 0.65 -11.77
N ALA A 329 10.52 -0.38 -11.14
CA ALA A 329 10.71 -1.76 -11.56
C ALA A 329 10.17 -2.05 -12.98
N ASN A 330 9.42 -1.12 -13.57
CA ASN A 330 8.95 -1.21 -14.95
C ASN A 330 9.98 -0.67 -15.98
N MET A 331 11.07 -0.05 -15.53
CA MET A 331 12.11 0.47 -16.41
C MET A 331 12.96 -0.69 -16.97
N GLN A 332 13.33 -0.60 -18.25
CA GLN A 332 14.21 -1.57 -18.89
C GLN A 332 15.57 -1.61 -18.20
N GLY A 333 16.18 -2.78 -18.08
CA GLY A 333 17.48 -2.99 -17.46
C GLY A 333 17.51 -3.01 -15.94
N VAL A 334 16.39 -2.70 -15.24
CA VAL A 334 16.35 -2.72 -13.76
C VAL A 334 16.56 -4.11 -13.18
N LEU A 335 16.02 -5.14 -13.83
CA LEU A 335 16.18 -6.53 -13.38
C LEU A 335 17.63 -6.98 -13.49
N GLU A 336 18.26 -6.72 -14.61
CA GLU A 336 19.64 -7.07 -14.94
C GLU A 336 20.60 -6.37 -13.98
N LEU A 337 20.46 -5.05 -13.81
CA LEU A 337 21.23 -4.27 -12.84
C LEU A 337 21.08 -4.80 -11.42
N ALA A 338 19.83 -5.05 -10.99
CA ALA A 338 19.58 -5.59 -9.66
C ALA A 338 20.22 -6.96 -9.43
N GLN A 339 20.25 -7.84 -10.44
CA GLN A 339 20.91 -9.14 -10.35
C GLN A 339 22.42 -9.01 -10.17
N VAL A 340 23.05 -8.05 -10.87
CA VAL A 340 24.47 -7.77 -10.76
C VAL A 340 24.83 -7.25 -9.36
N ILE A 341 24.08 -6.27 -8.84
CA ILE A 341 24.41 -5.62 -7.55
C ILE A 341 24.04 -6.50 -6.36
N LEU A 342 22.82 -7.07 -6.37
CA LEU A 342 22.33 -7.89 -5.25
C LEU A 342 22.95 -9.29 -5.20
N GLN A 343 23.62 -9.73 -6.26
CA GLN A 343 24.33 -11.03 -6.36
C GLN A 343 23.49 -12.23 -5.90
N ASN A 344 22.19 -12.19 -6.19
CA ASN A 344 21.24 -13.20 -5.79
C ASN A 344 20.11 -13.32 -6.85
N ARG A 345 19.19 -14.25 -6.66
CA ARG A 345 18.01 -14.34 -7.51
C ARG A 345 17.14 -13.10 -7.35
N VAL A 346 16.80 -12.47 -8.45
CA VAL A 346 15.89 -11.32 -8.49
C VAL A 346 14.80 -11.60 -9.51
N ARG A 347 13.58 -11.22 -9.20
CA ARG A 347 12.46 -11.20 -10.14
C ARG A 347 11.59 -9.96 -9.91
N ILE A 348 10.81 -9.60 -10.91
CA ILE A 348 9.82 -8.51 -10.79
C ILE A 348 8.44 -9.13 -10.52
N ALA A 349 7.72 -8.57 -9.57
CA ALA A 349 6.32 -8.89 -9.33
C ALA A 349 5.42 -8.02 -10.19
N ILE A 350 4.67 -8.65 -11.08
CA ILE A 350 3.71 -7.99 -11.98
C ILE A 350 2.33 -8.62 -11.76
N PRO A 351 1.28 -7.82 -11.48
CA PRO A 351 -0.07 -8.34 -11.41
C PRO A 351 -0.54 -8.85 -12.77
N ASP A 352 -1.03 -10.09 -12.82
CA ASP A 352 -1.59 -10.65 -14.06
C ASP A 352 -3.11 -10.43 -14.15
N TYR A 353 -3.50 -9.15 -14.16
CA TYR A 353 -4.89 -8.72 -14.35
C TYR A 353 -4.98 -7.68 -15.47
N ILE A 354 -6.02 -7.78 -16.30
CA ILE A 354 -6.26 -6.82 -17.37
C ILE A 354 -6.39 -5.40 -16.78
N GLY A 355 -5.67 -4.44 -17.36
CA GLY A 355 -5.68 -3.03 -16.96
C GLY A 355 -4.69 -2.64 -15.86
N VAL A 356 -4.01 -3.61 -15.22
CA VAL A 356 -3.05 -3.35 -14.13
C VAL A 356 -1.78 -4.23 -14.23
N ARG A 357 -1.39 -4.62 -15.46
CA ARG A 357 -0.20 -5.45 -15.72
C ARG A 357 1.11 -4.68 -15.64
N GLU A 358 1.29 -3.92 -14.57
CA GLU A 358 2.52 -3.19 -14.30
C GLU A 358 2.89 -3.33 -12.82
N PRO A 359 4.19 -3.37 -12.47
CA PRO A 359 4.65 -3.55 -11.08
C PRO A 359 4.08 -2.51 -10.13
N GLN A 360 3.84 -1.29 -10.59
CA GLN A 360 3.29 -0.19 -9.78
C GLN A 360 1.92 -0.47 -9.16
N TYR A 361 1.16 -1.43 -9.66
CA TYR A 361 -0.17 -1.79 -9.13
C TYR A 361 -0.14 -2.94 -8.11
N THR A 362 1.02 -3.54 -7.86
CA THR A 362 1.18 -4.70 -6.96
C THR A 362 0.61 -4.43 -5.56
N THR A 363 0.91 -3.27 -4.98
CA THR A 363 0.41 -2.87 -3.66
C THR A 363 -1.11 -2.72 -3.65
N ALA A 364 -1.68 -2.01 -4.62
CA ALA A 364 -3.12 -1.77 -4.69
C ALA A 364 -3.93 -3.06 -4.93
N VAL A 365 -3.45 -3.96 -5.78
CA VAL A 365 -4.03 -5.31 -5.95
C VAL A 365 -3.88 -6.13 -4.68
N GLY A 366 -2.71 -6.04 -4.04
CA GLY A 366 -2.41 -6.71 -2.78
C GLY A 366 -3.36 -6.31 -1.66
N LEU A 367 -3.74 -5.03 -1.55
CA LEU A 367 -4.70 -4.52 -0.57
C LEU A 367 -6.06 -5.23 -0.68
N ILE A 368 -6.59 -5.38 -1.89
CA ILE A 368 -7.86 -6.08 -2.12
C ILE A 368 -7.75 -7.55 -1.70
N LYS A 369 -6.73 -8.25 -2.19
CA LYS A 369 -6.55 -9.68 -1.88
C LYS A 369 -6.31 -9.94 -0.41
N TYR A 370 -5.55 -9.07 0.23
CA TYR A 370 -5.27 -9.17 1.67
C TYR A 370 -6.54 -8.95 2.50
N ALA A 371 -7.30 -7.90 2.22
CA ALA A 371 -8.56 -7.61 2.91
C ALA A 371 -9.59 -8.73 2.71
N TYR A 372 -9.76 -9.21 1.48
CA TYR A 372 -10.64 -10.34 1.17
C TYR A 372 -10.26 -11.61 1.94
N LYS A 373 -8.97 -11.92 2.01
CA LYS A 373 -8.48 -13.06 2.80
C LYS A 373 -8.73 -12.86 4.28
N ASN A 374 -8.44 -11.68 4.82
CA ASN A 374 -8.60 -11.37 6.23
C ASN A 374 -10.07 -11.38 6.68
N ALA A 375 -11.01 -10.94 5.83
CA ALA A 375 -12.44 -11.02 6.14
C ALA A 375 -12.93 -12.44 6.42
N ARG A 376 -12.23 -13.46 5.92
CA ARG A 376 -12.55 -14.87 6.06
C ARG A 376 -11.73 -15.60 7.10
N LEU A 377 -10.64 -14.98 7.59
CA LEU A 377 -9.83 -15.54 8.66
C LEU A 377 -10.57 -15.47 10.00
N PRO A 378 -10.22 -16.36 10.95
CA PRO A 378 -10.69 -16.24 12.31
C PRO A 378 -10.38 -14.85 12.88
N GLY A 379 -11.40 -14.20 13.43
CA GLY A 379 -11.24 -12.85 13.96
C GLY A 379 -11.05 -11.74 12.92
N GLY A 380 -11.28 -12.00 11.65
CA GLY A 380 -11.21 -10.99 10.60
C GLY A 380 -12.20 -9.85 10.85
N THR A 381 -11.67 -8.62 10.88
CA THR A 381 -12.44 -7.40 11.22
C THR A 381 -13.02 -6.71 10.00
N VAL A 382 -12.70 -7.15 8.79
CA VAL A 382 -13.20 -6.56 7.55
C VAL A 382 -14.70 -6.83 7.45
N ALA A 383 -15.50 -5.79 7.52
CA ALA A 383 -16.93 -5.90 7.24
C ALA A 383 -17.13 -6.26 5.76
N ALA A 384 -18.13 -7.10 5.46
CA ALA A 384 -18.53 -7.31 4.07
C ALA A 384 -18.86 -5.95 3.43
N PRO A 385 -18.38 -5.68 2.19
CA PRO A 385 -18.69 -4.42 1.53
C PRO A 385 -20.21 -4.28 1.36
N SER A 386 -20.70 -3.06 1.55
CA SER A 386 -22.11 -2.77 1.30
C SER A 386 -22.44 -3.03 -0.18
N PRO A 387 -23.63 -3.57 -0.49
CA PRO A 387 -24.03 -3.74 -1.88
C PRO A 387 -24.00 -2.37 -2.57
N VAL A 388 -23.41 -2.34 -3.75
CA VAL A 388 -23.26 -1.11 -4.55
C VAL A 388 -24.65 -0.53 -4.82
N SER A 389 -24.83 0.73 -4.48
CA SER A 389 -26.08 1.44 -4.72
C SER A 389 -26.24 1.77 -6.21
N GLU A 390 -27.48 1.85 -6.65
CA GLU A 390 -27.98 2.01 -8.01
C GLU A 390 -27.25 3.04 -8.91
N PRO A 391 -27.37 2.92 -10.25
CA PRO A 391 -26.67 3.78 -11.23
C PRO A 391 -26.95 5.26 -10.99
N ILE A 392 -25.93 6.09 -11.16
CA ILE A 392 -26.04 7.55 -11.03
C ILE A 392 -26.96 8.07 -12.15
N GLU A 393 -28.23 8.38 -11.81
CA GLU A 393 -29.08 9.21 -12.68
C GLU A 393 -28.42 10.59 -12.82
N LYS A 394 -28.03 10.94 -14.05
CA LYS A 394 -27.53 12.29 -14.37
C LYS A 394 -28.60 13.32 -14.05
N LYS A 395 -28.51 14.00 -12.93
CA LYS A 395 -29.32 15.19 -12.63
C LYS A 395 -28.92 16.31 -13.59
N VAL A 396 -29.78 16.58 -14.57
CA VAL A 396 -29.72 17.76 -15.41
C VAL A 396 -29.88 18.99 -14.51
N PRO A 397 -29.03 20.02 -14.60
CA PRO A 397 -29.15 21.22 -13.77
C PRO A 397 -30.43 21.97 -14.12
N LYS A 398 -31.39 22.05 -13.20
CA LYS A 398 -32.52 23.01 -13.28
C LYS A 398 -31.99 24.41 -12.98
N GLN A 399 -32.20 25.33 -13.90
CA GLN A 399 -31.94 26.76 -13.75
C GLN A 399 -32.65 27.30 -12.49
N GLN A 400 -31.88 27.88 -11.59
CA GLN A 400 -32.40 28.55 -10.39
C GLN A 400 -32.98 29.92 -10.74
N GLN A 401 -34.25 30.12 -10.45
CA GLN A 401 -34.83 31.43 -10.29
C GLN A 401 -34.35 32.05 -8.96
N GLN A 402 -33.85 33.27 -9.04
CA GLN A 402 -33.37 34.07 -7.92
C GLN A 402 -34.50 34.39 -6.94
N GLN A 403 -34.33 34.09 -5.66
CA GLN A 403 -35.02 34.79 -4.54
C GLN A 403 -33.98 35.18 -3.48
N GLN A 404 -34.07 36.45 -3.04
CA GLN A 404 -33.17 37.13 -2.12
C GLN A 404 -33.29 36.65 -0.67
N PRO A 405 -32.27 36.89 0.19
CA PRO A 405 -32.07 36.13 1.43
C PRO A 405 -32.71 36.78 2.66
N LYS A 406 -33.20 35.95 3.58
CA LYS A 406 -33.41 36.35 5.00
C LYS A 406 -32.30 35.69 5.84
N ALA A 407 -31.54 36.51 6.54
CA ALA A 407 -30.51 36.10 7.47
C ALA A 407 -31.05 35.25 8.63
N LYS A 408 -30.42 34.12 8.89
CA LYS A 408 -30.54 33.38 10.15
C LYS A 408 -29.15 32.91 10.60
N VAL A 409 -28.89 33.12 11.88
CA VAL A 409 -27.69 32.79 12.61
C VAL A 409 -27.47 31.27 12.58
N GLU A 410 -26.34 30.83 12.01
CA GLU A 410 -25.91 29.43 12.00
C GLU A 410 -25.16 29.07 13.27
N LYS A 411 -25.64 28.02 13.94
CA LYS A 411 -24.87 27.24 14.89
C LYS A 411 -23.99 26.26 14.09
N GLN A 412 -22.69 26.23 14.36
CA GLN A 412 -21.75 25.30 13.77
C GLN A 412 -22.15 23.85 14.06
N PRO A 413 -22.15 22.93 13.08
CA PRO A 413 -22.35 21.51 13.32
C PRO A 413 -21.09 20.87 13.87
N GLU A 414 -21.20 20.14 14.98
CA GLU A 414 -20.18 19.21 15.46
C GLU A 414 -20.00 18.07 14.44
N GLU A 415 -18.78 17.92 13.94
CA GLU A 415 -18.41 16.82 13.04
C GLU A 415 -18.52 15.48 13.77
N LYS A 416 -19.41 14.61 13.32
CA LYS A 416 -19.56 13.24 13.82
C LYS A 416 -18.56 12.33 13.06
N MET A 417 -17.47 11.95 13.72
CA MET A 417 -16.58 10.88 13.24
C MET A 417 -17.33 9.56 13.08
N SER A 418 -16.99 8.80 12.03
CA SER A 418 -17.53 7.47 11.73
C SER A 418 -17.39 6.51 12.93
N SER A 419 -18.39 5.66 13.13
CA SER A 419 -18.46 4.77 14.30
C SER A 419 -17.33 3.73 14.37
N LYS A 420 -16.68 3.41 13.23
CA LYS A 420 -15.54 2.50 13.17
C LYS A 420 -14.22 3.16 13.51
N VAL A 421 -14.03 4.41 13.07
CA VAL A 421 -12.89 5.22 13.52
C VAL A 421 -12.99 5.46 15.02
N LYS A 422 -14.23 5.65 15.55
CA LYS A 422 -14.47 5.68 17.01
C LYS A 422 -14.18 4.33 17.70
N LYS A 423 -14.39 3.21 17.03
CA LYS A 423 -14.01 1.89 17.59
C LYS A 423 -12.50 1.67 17.61
N ILE A 424 -11.79 2.14 16.59
CA ILE A 424 -10.33 2.12 16.55
C ILE A 424 -9.73 3.14 17.54
N LEU A 425 -10.39 4.30 17.72
CA LEU A 425 -9.95 5.38 18.61
C LEU A 425 -10.59 5.33 20.01
N GLY A 426 -11.77 4.72 20.17
CA GLY A 426 -12.57 4.71 21.40
C GLY A 426 -12.06 3.76 22.48
N TYR A 427 -11.15 2.83 22.16
CA TYR A 427 -10.44 2.01 23.16
C TYR A 427 -9.40 2.80 23.98
N PHE A 428 -9.25 4.11 23.72
CA PHE A 428 -8.17 4.92 24.31
C PHE A 428 -8.67 6.16 25.07
N PHE A 429 -10.00 6.32 25.28
CA PHE A 429 -10.58 7.47 25.99
C PHE A 429 -11.43 7.10 27.23
N GLU A 430 -11.25 5.93 27.81
CA GLU A 430 -11.62 5.62 29.19
C GLU A 430 -10.43 5.29 30.06
#